data_75fcba87647ed90e7e65a2773ea4a565
#
_entry.id   75fcba87647ed90e7e65a2773ea4a565
#
_cell.length_a   1.000
_cell.length_b   1.000
_cell.length_c   1.000
_cell.angle_alpha   90.00
_cell.angle_beta   90.00
_cell.angle_gamma   90.00
#
_symmetry.space_group_name_H-M   'P 1'
#
loop_
_entity.id
_entity.type
_entity.pdbx_description
1 polymer ?
#
loop_
_entity_poly.entity_id
_entity_poly.type
_entity_poly.pdbx_seq_one_letter_code
_entity_poly.pdbx_strand_id
1 'polypeptide(L)'
;MPQGSENPAFRRIKNPEALVTQLREDDGIDPRLEHRKNQHAHRNSKPNHAALRLAGQIAKCIRGSLGDGPLANFDVVGVEPAKGNHFLVTLGPILPDIAYDELEVLQAANDRRGQLRSEIASSITRKQVPNLIFRVMPCTCLPNRRESGR
;
A
#
# COMPACT_ATOMS: atom_id res chain seq x y z
N MET A 1 -7.70 -54.41 -42.13
CA MET A 1 -6.39 -54.18 -41.49
C MET A 1 -6.37 -52.77 -40.94
N PRO A 2 -6.47 -52.55 -39.67
CA PRO A 2 -6.30 -51.21 -39.12
C PRO A 2 -4.83 -50.86 -39.07
N GLN A 3 -4.43 -49.87 -39.85
CA GLN A 3 -3.12 -49.29 -39.76
C GLN A 3 -3.03 -48.51 -38.46
N GLY A 4 -2.19 -48.98 -37.54
CA GLY A 4 -1.84 -48.25 -36.33
C GLY A 4 -1.15 -46.94 -36.67
N SER A 5 -1.82 -45.83 -36.39
CA SER A 5 -1.19 -44.51 -36.44
C SER A 5 -0.18 -44.42 -35.32
N GLU A 6 1.06 -44.70 -35.59
CA GLU A 6 2.18 -44.39 -34.68
C GLU A 6 2.28 -42.89 -34.54
N ASN A 7 1.97 -42.43 -33.35
CA ASN A 7 2.03 -41.02 -32.93
C ASN A 7 3.53 -40.61 -32.91
N PRO A 8 4.02 -39.71 -33.79
CA PRO A 8 5.45 -39.40 -33.92
C PRO A 8 6.02 -38.63 -32.72
N ALA A 9 5.17 -38.32 -31.75
CA ALA A 9 5.53 -37.46 -30.61
C ALA A 9 6.38 -38.13 -29.52
N PHE A 10 6.54 -39.49 -29.57
CA PHE A 10 7.29 -40.22 -28.56
C PHE A 10 8.47 -40.98 -29.12
N ARG A 11 9.27 -40.38 -30.00
CA ARG A 11 10.58 -40.92 -30.29
C ARG A 11 11.47 -40.77 -29.08
N ARG A 12 11.67 -41.85 -28.35
CA ARG A 12 12.62 -41.97 -27.24
C ARG A 12 13.98 -41.54 -27.77
N ILE A 13 14.47 -40.41 -27.29
CA ILE A 13 15.80 -39.89 -27.61
C ILE A 13 16.83 -40.88 -27.05
N LYS A 14 17.52 -41.60 -27.92
CA LYS A 14 18.43 -42.68 -27.51
C LYS A 14 19.69 -42.18 -26.83
N ASN A 15 20.09 -40.93 -27.02
CA ASN A 15 21.27 -40.34 -26.39
C ASN A 15 20.93 -38.91 -25.91
N PRO A 16 20.49 -38.73 -24.65
CA PRO A 16 20.22 -37.41 -24.11
C PRO A 16 21.49 -36.55 -24.00
N GLU A 17 22.67 -37.17 -23.90
CA GLU A 17 23.94 -36.45 -23.80
C GLU A 17 24.37 -35.74 -25.10
N ALA A 18 23.88 -36.18 -26.25
CA ALA A 18 24.19 -35.55 -27.55
C ALA A 18 23.39 -34.25 -27.81
N LEU A 19 22.39 -33.94 -26.98
CA LEU A 19 21.52 -32.77 -27.15
C LEU A 19 22.05 -31.50 -26.44
N VAL A 20 23.01 -31.66 -25.54
CA VAL A 20 23.52 -30.54 -24.76
C VAL A 20 24.99 -30.33 -25.10
N THR A 21 25.25 -29.62 -26.18
CA THR A 21 26.61 -29.26 -26.58
C THR A 21 27.16 -28.01 -25.89
N GLN A 22 26.32 -27.13 -25.38
CA GLN A 22 26.71 -25.95 -24.62
C GLN A 22 25.60 -25.56 -23.62
N LEU A 23 25.90 -25.69 -22.34
CA LEU A 23 25.06 -25.13 -21.26
C LEU A 23 25.32 -23.63 -21.21
N ARG A 24 24.27 -22.83 -21.37
CA ARG A 24 24.26 -21.40 -21.05
C ARG A 24 23.94 -21.19 -19.59
N GLU A 25 24.33 -20.06 -19.02
CA GLU A 25 24.10 -19.74 -17.61
C GLU A 25 22.62 -19.80 -17.20
N ASP A 26 21.71 -19.64 -18.13
CA ASP A 26 20.25 -19.65 -17.96
C ASP A 26 19.59 -21.00 -18.29
N ASP A 27 20.34 -21.99 -18.80
CA ASP A 27 19.80 -23.31 -19.19
C ASP A 27 19.32 -24.17 -17.99
N GLY A 28 19.59 -23.75 -16.77
CA GLY A 28 19.18 -24.44 -15.55
C GLY A 28 17.94 -23.83 -14.87
N ILE A 29 17.35 -22.76 -15.40
CA ILE A 29 16.22 -22.08 -14.80
C ILE A 29 14.92 -22.69 -15.30
N ASP A 30 14.15 -23.33 -14.41
CA ASP A 30 12.81 -23.80 -14.75
C ASP A 30 11.91 -22.59 -15.07
N PRO A 31 11.40 -22.46 -16.31
CA PRO A 31 10.55 -21.34 -16.70
C PRO A 31 9.27 -21.23 -15.85
N ARG A 32 8.84 -22.33 -15.21
CA ARG A 32 7.71 -22.31 -14.26
C ARG A 32 8.04 -21.55 -12.98
N LEU A 33 9.29 -21.60 -12.53
CA LEU A 33 9.75 -20.86 -11.34
C LEU A 33 9.87 -19.37 -11.63
N GLU A 34 10.36 -18.98 -12.78
CA GLU A 34 10.39 -17.58 -13.22
C GLU A 34 8.98 -17.00 -13.39
N HIS A 35 8.09 -17.77 -13.99
CA HIS A 35 6.71 -17.34 -14.15
C HIS A 35 6.01 -17.13 -12.79
N ARG A 36 6.28 -17.99 -11.81
CA ARG A 36 5.81 -17.81 -10.43
C ARG A 36 6.38 -16.56 -9.76
N LYS A 37 7.69 -16.32 -9.88
CA LYS A 37 8.33 -15.11 -9.33
C LYS A 37 7.72 -13.83 -9.94
N ASN A 38 7.55 -13.82 -11.26
CA ASN A 38 6.96 -12.70 -11.97
C ASN A 38 5.47 -12.49 -11.64
N GLN A 39 4.71 -13.56 -11.44
CA GLN A 39 3.31 -13.44 -10.98
C GLN A 39 3.22 -12.88 -9.56
N HIS A 40 4.11 -13.24 -8.65
CA HIS A 40 4.14 -12.67 -7.30
C HIS A 40 4.55 -11.18 -7.32
N ALA A 41 5.53 -10.81 -8.14
CA ALA A 41 5.91 -9.41 -8.33
C ALA A 41 4.76 -8.58 -8.91
N HIS A 42 4.05 -9.09 -9.93
CA HIS A 42 2.89 -8.43 -10.52
C HIS A 42 1.68 -8.35 -9.58
N ARG A 43 1.46 -9.35 -8.73
CA ARG A 43 0.38 -9.29 -7.73
C ARG A 43 0.60 -8.18 -6.70
N ASN A 44 1.85 -7.95 -6.30
CA ASN A 44 2.19 -6.91 -5.34
C ASN A 44 2.18 -5.50 -5.94
N SER A 45 2.28 -5.36 -7.26
CA SER A 45 2.28 -4.07 -7.94
C SER A 45 0.89 -3.57 -8.35
N LYS A 46 -0.14 -4.44 -8.34
CA LYS A 46 -1.51 -4.01 -8.66
C LYS A 46 -2.11 -3.22 -7.50
N PRO A 47 -2.60 -2.00 -7.75
CA PRO A 47 -3.28 -1.23 -6.72
C PRO A 47 -4.47 -2.03 -6.19
N ASN A 48 -4.56 -2.16 -4.87
CA ASN A 48 -5.71 -2.82 -4.25
C ASN A 48 -6.90 -1.86 -4.26
N HIS A 49 -7.73 -1.94 -5.30
CA HIS A 49 -8.89 -1.06 -5.48
C HIS A 49 -9.87 -1.10 -4.30
N ALA A 50 -9.99 -2.24 -3.61
CA ALA A 50 -10.82 -2.34 -2.41
C ALA A 50 -10.24 -1.52 -1.25
N ALA A 51 -8.92 -1.54 -1.06
CA ALA A 51 -8.24 -0.72 -0.06
C ALA A 51 -8.33 0.76 -0.40
N LEU A 52 -8.21 1.14 -1.68
CA LEU A 52 -8.36 2.54 -2.11
C LEU A 52 -9.79 3.07 -1.91
N ARG A 53 -10.81 2.26 -2.20
CA ARG A 53 -12.21 2.63 -1.91
C ARG A 53 -12.44 2.84 -0.42
N LEU A 54 -11.90 1.95 0.40
CA LEU A 54 -11.96 2.07 1.85
C LEU A 54 -11.24 3.32 2.34
N ALA A 55 -10.06 3.63 1.82
CA ALA A 55 -9.33 4.86 2.12
C ALA A 55 -10.18 6.11 1.83
N GLY A 56 -10.89 6.12 0.70
CA GLY A 56 -11.81 7.20 0.35
C GLY A 56 -12.99 7.34 1.33
N GLN A 57 -13.55 6.23 1.80
CA GLN A 57 -14.61 6.24 2.82
C GLN A 57 -14.09 6.75 4.18
N ILE A 58 -12.92 6.29 4.59
CA ILE A 58 -12.24 6.75 5.82
C ILE A 58 -11.99 8.26 5.74
N ALA A 59 -11.48 8.77 4.63
CA ALA A 59 -11.25 10.20 4.44
C ALA A 59 -12.51 11.04 4.62
N LYS A 60 -13.64 10.57 4.06
CA LYS A 60 -14.94 11.26 4.23
C LYS A 60 -15.41 11.27 5.68
N CYS A 61 -15.28 10.14 6.38
CA CYS A 61 -15.67 10.06 7.80
C CYS A 61 -14.83 11.02 8.64
N ILE A 62 -13.51 11.01 8.46
CA ILE A 62 -12.58 11.83 9.25
C ILE A 62 -12.83 13.32 9.00
N ARG A 63 -13.03 13.74 7.73
CA ARG A 63 -13.34 15.15 7.40
C ARG A 63 -14.56 15.68 8.17
N GLY A 64 -15.59 14.86 8.32
CA GLY A 64 -16.78 15.24 9.09
C GLY A 64 -16.55 15.30 10.60
N SER A 65 -15.48 14.73 11.10
CA SER A 65 -15.26 14.46 12.53
C SER A 65 -14.00 15.12 13.10
N LEU A 66 -13.25 15.89 12.32
CA LEU A 66 -12.05 16.59 12.81
C LEU A 66 -12.39 17.63 13.89
N GLY A 67 -13.61 18.17 13.85
CA GLY A 67 -14.23 18.95 14.93
C GLY A 67 -13.44 20.19 15.34
N ASP A 68 -13.49 20.51 16.64
CA ASP A 68 -12.94 21.72 17.23
C ASP A 68 -11.50 21.56 17.74
N GLY A 69 -10.86 22.66 18.09
CA GLY A 69 -9.53 22.69 18.69
C GLY A 69 -8.40 22.77 17.67
N PRO A 70 -7.20 22.20 17.97
CA PRO A 70 -6.03 22.30 17.12
C PRO A 70 -6.23 21.72 15.71
N LEU A 71 -7.21 20.82 15.55
CA LEU A 71 -7.53 20.17 14.28
C LEU A 71 -8.54 20.95 13.43
N ALA A 72 -9.17 22.01 13.97
CA ALA A 72 -10.19 22.79 13.25
C ALA A 72 -9.66 23.44 11.95
N ASN A 73 -8.37 23.78 11.92
CA ASN A 73 -7.71 24.39 10.77
C ASN A 73 -7.06 23.38 9.83
N PHE A 74 -7.32 22.09 10.04
CA PHE A 74 -6.75 21.01 9.25
C PHE A 74 -7.82 20.25 8.48
N ASP A 75 -7.43 19.76 7.31
CA ASP A 75 -8.23 18.84 6.52
C ASP A 75 -7.42 17.58 6.18
N VAL A 76 -8.12 16.52 5.79
CA VAL A 76 -7.50 15.29 5.30
C VAL A 76 -7.05 15.50 3.87
N VAL A 77 -5.75 15.56 3.67
CA VAL A 77 -5.14 15.66 2.33
C VAL A 77 -5.24 14.33 1.59
N GLY A 78 -5.00 13.24 2.31
CA GLY A 78 -5.08 11.92 1.74
C GLY A 78 -5.11 10.81 2.79
N VAL A 79 -5.59 9.67 2.38
CA VAL A 79 -5.56 8.43 3.16
C VAL A 79 -4.98 7.34 2.28
N GLU A 80 -3.93 6.70 2.75
CA GLU A 80 -3.21 5.65 2.03
C GLU A 80 -3.26 4.34 2.81
N PRO A 81 -3.51 3.20 2.15
CA PRO A 81 -3.41 1.91 2.79
C PRO A 81 -1.96 1.59 3.13
N ALA A 82 -1.70 1.18 4.36
CA ALA A 82 -0.41 0.71 4.84
C ALA A 82 -0.41 -0.82 5.01
N LYS A 83 0.67 -1.38 5.53
CA LYS A 83 0.75 -2.83 5.75
C LYS A 83 -0.35 -3.33 6.71
N GLY A 84 -0.98 -4.43 6.35
CA GLY A 84 -2.05 -5.03 7.15
C GLY A 84 -3.33 -4.21 7.09
N ASN A 85 -3.97 -4.02 8.26
CA ASN A 85 -5.21 -3.25 8.40
C ASN A 85 -4.93 -1.82 8.91
N HIS A 86 -3.83 -1.20 8.48
CA HIS A 86 -3.44 0.15 8.84
C HIS A 86 -3.69 1.12 7.69
N PHE A 87 -4.10 2.33 8.02
CA PHE A 87 -4.28 3.42 7.06
C PHE A 87 -3.52 4.65 7.54
N LEU A 88 -2.70 5.20 6.66
CA LEU A 88 -1.97 6.44 6.90
C LEU A 88 -2.85 7.61 6.49
N VAL A 89 -3.21 8.44 7.46
CA VAL A 89 -4.01 9.65 7.27
C VAL A 89 -3.07 10.84 7.28
N THR A 90 -2.99 11.54 6.16
CA THR A 90 -2.19 12.77 6.04
C THR A 90 -3.08 13.97 6.27
N LEU A 91 -2.76 14.75 7.31
CA LEU A 91 -3.42 16.00 7.66
C LEU A 91 -2.61 17.18 7.11
N GLY A 92 -3.30 18.14 6.55
CA GLY A 92 -2.69 19.38 6.07
C GLY A 92 -3.53 20.60 6.48
N PRO A 93 -2.89 21.78 6.60
CA PRO A 93 -3.61 22.99 6.93
C PRO A 93 -4.55 23.40 5.80
N ILE A 94 -5.74 23.90 6.15
CA ILE A 94 -6.72 24.43 5.19
C ILE A 94 -6.16 25.70 4.54
N LEU A 95 -5.48 26.53 5.35
CA LEU A 95 -4.85 27.76 4.89
C LEU A 95 -3.32 27.57 4.90
N PRO A 96 -2.62 27.85 3.81
CA PRO A 96 -1.18 27.57 3.67
C PRO A 96 -0.29 28.43 4.57
N ASP A 97 -0.77 29.59 5.02
CA ASP A 97 0.01 30.61 5.74
C ASP A 97 -0.10 30.49 7.27
N ILE A 98 -0.78 29.48 7.77
CA ILE A 98 -0.91 29.28 9.24
C ILE A 98 0.33 28.58 9.77
N ALA A 99 0.99 29.22 10.72
CA ALA A 99 2.04 28.57 11.50
C ALA A 99 1.40 27.62 12.54
N TYR A 100 1.87 26.39 12.61
CA TYR A 100 1.40 25.37 13.55
C TYR A 100 2.56 24.51 14.03
N ASP A 101 2.41 23.94 15.21
CA ASP A 101 3.31 22.92 15.73
C ASP A 101 2.82 21.53 15.28
N GLU A 102 3.64 20.85 14.47
CA GLU A 102 3.34 19.51 13.94
C GLU A 102 3.11 18.50 15.06
N LEU A 103 3.84 18.62 16.18
CA LEU A 103 3.71 17.73 17.32
C LEU A 103 2.38 17.92 18.04
N GLU A 104 1.95 19.15 18.24
CA GLU A 104 0.68 19.48 18.88
C GLU A 104 -0.49 18.93 18.05
N VAL A 105 -0.45 19.14 16.73
CA VAL A 105 -1.49 18.65 15.81
C VAL A 105 -1.50 17.12 15.79
N LEU A 106 -0.33 16.50 15.74
CA LEU A 106 -0.22 15.03 15.76
C LEU A 106 -0.74 14.45 17.08
N GLN A 107 -0.46 15.09 18.20
CA GLN A 107 -0.93 14.66 19.50
C GLN A 107 -2.45 14.78 19.60
N ALA A 108 -3.03 15.91 19.18
CA ALA A 108 -4.47 16.10 19.11
C ALA A 108 -5.17 15.06 18.22
N ALA A 109 -4.56 14.70 17.08
CA ALA A 109 -5.09 13.66 16.21
C ALA A 109 -5.03 12.27 16.86
N ASN A 110 -3.95 11.98 17.59
CA ASN A 110 -3.80 10.71 18.30
C ASN A 110 -4.80 10.59 19.47
N ASP A 111 -5.06 11.67 20.18
CA ASP A 111 -6.05 11.71 21.28
C ASP A 111 -7.46 11.42 20.77
N ARG A 112 -7.80 11.90 19.59
CA ARG A 112 -9.08 11.63 18.94
C ARG A 112 -9.15 10.29 18.18
N ARG A 113 -8.06 9.54 18.10
CA ARG A 113 -8.00 8.26 17.36
C ARG A 113 -9.11 7.31 17.74
N GLY A 114 -9.40 7.16 19.02
CA GLY A 114 -10.46 6.27 19.53
C GLY A 114 -11.84 6.67 19.02
N GLN A 115 -12.17 7.95 19.09
CA GLN A 115 -13.42 8.51 18.59
C GLN A 115 -13.55 8.32 17.07
N LEU A 116 -12.53 8.70 16.32
CA LEU A 116 -12.51 8.55 14.86
C LEU A 116 -12.68 7.09 14.43
N ARG A 117 -12.05 6.14 15.14
CA ARG A 117 -12.25 4.72 14.88
C ARG A 117 -13.68 4.25 15.14
N SER A 118 -14.31 4.78 16.19
CA SER A 118 -15.72 4.48 16.50
C SER A 118 -16.65 4.99 15.40
N GLU A 119 -16.43 6.19 14.89
CA GLU A 119 -17.21 6.78 13.80
C GLU A 119 -17.02 6.03 12.48
N ILE A 120 -15.79 5.64 12.18
CA ILE A 120 -15.49 4.77 11.03
C ILE A 120 -16.21 3.43 11.18
N ALA A 121 -16.21 2.84 12.38
CA ALA A 121 -16.89 1.58 12.66
C ALA A 121 -18.39 1.66 12.43
N SER A 122 -19.01 2.78 12.78
CA SER A 122 -20.44 3.00 12.56
C SER A 122 -20.80 3.26 11.10
N SER A 123 -19.91 3.88 10.36
CA SER A 123 -20.12 4.28 8.96
C SER A 123 -19.76 3.18 7.94
N ILE A 124 -18.85 2.29 8.31
CA ILE A 124 -18.34 1.25 7.42
C ILE A 124 -18.71 -0.12 7.96
N THR A 125 -19.53 -0.86 7.21
CA THR A 125 -19.93 -2.23 7.55
C THR A 125 -18.75 -3.18 7.31
N ARG A 126 -17.84 -3.30 8.28
CA ARG A 126 -16.71 -4.22 8.22
C ARG A 126 -16.52 -4.99 9.52
N LYS A 127 -16.07 -6.25 9.37
CA LYS A 127 -15.77 -7.13 10.51
C LYS A 127 -14.62 -6.61 11.39
N GLN A 128 -13.68 -5.87 10.80
CA GLN A 128 -12.54 -5.30 11.53
C GLN A 128 -12.42 -3.81 11.22
N VAL A 129 -12.35 -3.01 12.27
CA VAL A 129 -12.12 -1.57 12.17
C VAL A 129 -10.64 -1.33 11.84
N PRO A 130 -10.34 -0.53 10.82
CA PRO A 130 -8.96 -0.22 10.46
C PRO A 130 -8.24 0.58 11.55
N ASN A 131 -6.94 0.37 11.66
CA ASN A 131 -6.09 1.19 12.50
C ASN A 131 -5.65 2.45 11.76
N LEU A 132 -5.67 3.58 12.44
CA LEU A 132 -5.28 4.86 11.89
C LEU A 132 -3.88 5.25 12.36
N ILE A 133 -3.06 5.69 11.44
CA ILE A 133 -1.76 6.31 11.68
C ILE A 133 -1.85 7.72 11.12
N PHE A 134 -1.50 8.73 11.92
CA PHE A 134 -1.57 10.11 11.49
C PHE A 134 -0.20 10.62 11.07
N ARG A 135 -0.20 11.42 10.03
CA ARG A 135 0.93 12.19 9.53
C ARG A 135 0.46 13.61 9.28
N VAL A 136 1.24 14.58 9.72
CA VAL A 136 0.99 15.99 9.47
C VAL A 136 1.93 16.46 8.37
N MET A 137 1.43 17.26 7.43
CA MET A 137 2.28 17.89 6.42
C MET A 137 3.24 18.87 7.12
N PRO A 138 4.51 18.97 6.68
CA PRO A 138 5.45 19.90 7.26
C PRO A 138 4.99 21.33 7.03
N CYS A 139 5.13 22.19 8.07
CA CYS A 139 4.86 23.60 7.96
C CYS A 139 5.91 24.26 7.06
N THR A 140 5.48 24.78 5.93
CA THR A 140 6.38 25.51 5.01
C THR A 140 6.70 26.93 5.48
N CYS A 141 5.97 27.44 6.47
CA CYS A 141 6.13 28.79 7.00
C CYS A 141 7.25 28.90 8.04
N LEU A 142 7.71 27.80 8.62
CA LEU A 142 8.82 27.81 9.57
C LEU A 142 10.13 27.59 8.82
N PRO A 143 11.11 28.51 8.92
CA PRO A 143 12.44 28.26 8.42
C PRO A 143 12.98 27.01 9.11
N ASN A 144 13.50 26.10 8.32
CA ASN A 144 14.02 24.78 8.70
C ASN A 144 14.97 24.90 9.93
N ARG A 145 14.49 24.59 11.12
CA ARG A 145 15.23 24.70 12.38
C ARG A 145 16.30 23.59 12.54
N ARG A 146 16.71 22.98 11.43
CA ARG A 146 17.71 21.88 11.42
C ARG A 146 19.14 22.33 11.18
N GLU A 147 19.47 23.63 11.28
CA GLU A 147 20.84 24.08 11.20
C GLU A 147 21.18 25.03 12.33
N SER A 148 21.39 24.53 13.54
CA SER A 148 22.32 25.09 14.51
C SER A 148 22.66 24.06 15.60
N GLY A 149 23.41 23.06 15.19
CA GLY A 149 24.12 22.14 16.06
C GLY A 149 25.60 22.18 15.71
N ARG A 150 26.27 23.23 16.13
CA ARG A 150 27.70 23.23 16.31
C ARG A 150 27.99 23.25 17.78
#